data_a2ad66bc3e7436b504a37f56a9b4e48c
#
_entry.id   a2ad66bc3e7436b504a37f56a9b4e48c
#
_cell.length_a   1.000
_cell.length_b   1.000
_cell.length_c   1.000
_cell.angle_alpha   90.00
_cell.angle_beta   90.00
_cell.angle_gamma   90.00
#
_symmetry.space_group_name_H-M   'P 1'
#
loop_
_entity.id
_entity.type
_entity.pdbx_description
1 polymer ?
#
loop_
_entity_poly.entity_id
_entity_poly.type
_entity_poly.pdbx_seq_one_letter_code
_entity_poly.pdbx_strand_id
1 'polypeptide(L)'
;TAMRPLRQARARPREPRDPRVARLTAYLIQDATFALRQLVRSPLVGAVAILTLAIGIGLNSAVFTLVNAVLLRPLPYPHAERLVWIAPYDEQHQQQTFASRGDYLVWKQQTQVFEKMAAYGTRDLSLVAGGEPSQERIAFTGGDFWEMTGARPSLGRLPAEDDQQGVVLSYGLFQRRFGGVPTIIGQAVEIGGAAFTIVGVLPATFRVTFPQQTAPGDELRDLDAFLSLPDGHQLPATEIRSPNRPAPYWVRVVARLAPGISVSRALLDMQTLHAQLQRDYPRPPALIRTIHVVSLHDKLTEGARFSLVVLQAAVGFVLLIAVANVANLLLAQASLRMRETAVRAAMGAGRGRLMQQFLVESVVLAVFAGAAALVVAYTSVPFLVSLAPFSLTGIADIAVDARVLAFTFGVS
;
A
#
# COMPACT_ATOMS: atom_id res chain seq x y z
N THR A 1 78.16 -17.71 -13.22
CA THR A 1 77.67 -16.63 -12.31
C THR A 1 77.15 -15.49 -13.17
N ALA A 2 75.89 -15.44 -13.43
CA ALA A 2 75.24 -14.37 -14.19
C ALA A 2 74.13 -13.77 -13.35
N MET A 3 74.29 -12.54 -12.86
CA MET A 3 73.32 -11.71 -12.21
C MET A 3 72.32 -11.20 -13.25
N ARG A 4 71.00 -11.50 -13.00
CA ARG A 4 69.87 -10.87 -13.69
C ARG A 4 69.51 -9.56 -12.96
N PRO A 5 69.33 -8.44 -13.66
CA PRO A 5 68.86 -7.22 -13.04
C PRO A 5 67.35 -7.27 -12.81
N LEU A 6 66.93 -6.88 -11.60
CA LEU A 6 65.53 -6.67 -11.21
C LEU A 6 64.88 -5.54 -12.03
N ARG A 7 63.84 -5.88 -12.80
CA ARG A 7 62.96 -4.90 -13.48
C ARG A 7 62.19 -4.13 -12.43
N GLN A 8 62.54 -2.90 -12.18
CA GLN A 8 61.74 -1.94 -11.48
C GLN A 8 60.45 -1.70 -12.26
N ALA A 9 59.29 -2.08 -11.67
CA ALA A 9 57.97 -1.74 -12.17
C ALA A 9 57.80 -0.23 -12.07
N ARG A 10 57.91 0.47 -13.19
CA ARG A 10 57.53 1.89 -13.30
C ARG A 10 56.04 2.00 -13.04
N ALA A 11 55.66 2.64 -11.94
CA ALA A 11 54.31 3.10 -11.69
C ALA A 11 53.85 3.97 -12.89
N ARG A 12 52.77 3.56 -13.55
CA ARG A 12 52.15 4.35 -14.62
C ARG A 12 51.72 5.71 -14.02
N PRO A 13 52.08 6.84 -14.67
CA PRO A 13 51.58 8.15 -14.28
C PRO A 13 50.04 8.11 -14.38
N ARG A 14 49.34 8.60 -13.36
CA ARG A 14 47.90 8.85 -13.43
C ARG A 14 47.67 9.83 -14.57
N GLU A 15 46.81 9.46 -15.52
CA GLU A 15 46.37 10.34 -16.59
C GLU A 15 45.92 11.71 -16.02
N PRO A 16 46.38 12.83 -16.61
CA PRO A 16 45.95 14.13 -16.15
C PRO A 16 44.45 14.25 -16.34
N ARG A 17 43.70 14.44 -15.25
CA ARG A 17 42.31 14.84 -15.29
C ARG A 17 42.22 16.07 -16.21
N ASP A 18 41.28 16.04 -17.18
CA ASP A 18 41.01 17.15 -18.11
C ASP A 18 41.01 18.48 -17.34
N PRO A 19 41.92 19.44 -17.67
CA PRO A 19 42.09 20.67 -16.91
C PRO A 19 40.81 21.51 -16.87
N ARG A 20 39.86 21.30 -17.81
CA ARG A 20 38.54 21.92 -17.82
C ARG A 20 37.65 21.38 -16.71
N VAL A 21 37.66 20.06 -16.50
CA VAL A 21 36.86 19.41 -15.44
C VAL A 21 37.42 19.80 -14.05
N ALA A 22 38.76 19.83 -13.90
CA ALA A 22 39.37 20.24 -12.63
C ALA A 22 39.09 21.71 -12.26
N ARG A 23 39.02 22.62 -13.25
CA ARG A 23 38.63 24.00 -13.00
C ARG A 23 37.16 24.15 -12.66
N LEU A 24 36.25 23.43 -13.35
CA LEU A 24 34.82 23.43 -13.05
C LEU A 24 34.53 22.95 -11.63
N THR A 25 35.16 21.84 -11.21
CA THR A 25 34.98 21.31 -9.84
C THR A 25 35.52 22.27 -8.77
N ALA A 26 36.68 22.92 -9.03
CA ALA A 26 37.23 23.92 -8.11
C ALA A 26 36.30 25.14 -7.96
N TYR A 27 35.69 25.60 -9.06
CA TYR A 27 34.73 26.70 -9.02
C TYR A 27 33.44 26.31 -8.28
N LEU A 28 32.89 25.11 -8.49
CA LEU A 28 31.71 24.65 -7.77
C LEU A 28 31.96 24.53 -6.27
N ILE A 29 33.11 24.02 -5.84
CA ILE A 29 33.49 23.95 -4.42
C ILE A 29 33.59 25.35 -3.79
N GLN A 30 34.22 26.29 -4.53
CA GLN A 30 34.35 27.68 -4.07
C GLN A 30 32.97 28.34 -3.93
N ASP A 31 32.07 28.13 -4.90
CA ASP A 31 30.73 28.69 -4.88
C ASP A 31 29.88 28.04 -3.75
N ALA A 32 29.98 26.74 -3.54
CA ALA A 32 29.32 26.06 -2.42
C ALA A 32 29.81 26.55 -1.05
N THR A 33 31.12 26.74 -0.88
CA THR A 33 31.67 27.32 0.36
C THR A 33 31.25 28.76 0.58
N PHE A 34 31.11 29.52 -0.49
CA PHE A 34 30.56 30.89 -0.44
C PHE A 34 29.09 30.86 -0.02
N ALA A 35 28.26 29.99 -0.62
CA ALA A 35 26.86 29.81 -0.29
C ALA A 35 26.66 29.44 1.20
N LEU A 36 27.46 28.50 1.71
CA LEU A 36 27.46 28.14 3.14
C LEU A 36 27.79 29.32 4.06
N ARG A 37 28.87 30.06 3.73
CA ARG A 37 29.23 31.27 4.51
C ARG A 37 28.14 32.33 4.48
N GLN A 38 27.42 32.43 3.37
CA GLN A 38 26.32 33.36 3.20
C GLN A 38 25.12 32.99 4.06
N LEU A 39 24.77 31.69 4.15
CA LEU A 39 23.74 31.19 5.07
C LEU A 39 24.07 31.51 6.53
N VAL A 40 25.36 31.43 6.93
CA VAL A 40 25.82 31.77 8.25
C VAL A 40 25.80 33.29 8.51
N ARG A 41 26.01 34.11 7.47
CA ARG A 41 26.00 35.60 7.63
C ARG A 41 24.59 36.20 7.73
N SER A 42 23.57 35.53 7.13
CA SER A 42 22.16 35.92 7.25
C SER A 42 21.32 34.75 7.78
N PRO A 43 21.55 34.35 9.06
CA PRO A 43 21.00 33.07 9.56
C PRO A 43 19.47 33.07 9.62
N LEU A 44 18.87 34.20 9.91
CA LEU A 44 17.41 34.33 10.04
C LEU A 44 16.71 34.07 8.69
N VAL A 45 17.20 34.68 7.60
CA VAL A 45 16.58 34.53 6.27
C VAL A 45 16.84 33.11 5.73
N GLY A 46 18.08 32.60 5.89
CA GLY A 46 18.40 31.24 5.51
C GLY A 46 17.55 30.21 6.27
N ALA A 47 17.40 30.36 7.58
CA ALA A 47 16.57 29.48 8.39
C ALA A 47 15.09 29.55 8.01
N VAL A 48 14.52 30.73 7.80
CA VAL A 48 13.12 30.90 7.35
C VAL A 48 12.92 30.25 6.00
N ALA A 49 13.82 30.46 5.03
CA ALA A 49 13.71 29.84 3.71
C ALA A 49 13.79 28.31 3.80
N ILE A 50 14.78 27.76 4.54
CA ILE A 50 14.94 26.32 4.72
C ILE A 50 13.70 25.73 5.41
N LEU A 51 13.21 26.32 6.53
CA LEU A 51 12.05 25.82 7.24
C LEU A 51 10.77 25.88 6.41
N THR A 52 10.55 26.96 5.66
CA THR A 52 9.39 27.10 4.79
C THR A 52 9.37 26.04 3.69
N LEU A 53 10.51 25.82 3.03
CA LEU A 53 10.64 24.77 2.02
C LEU A 53 10.56 23.38 2.66
N ALA A 54 11.21 23.16 3.81
CA ALA A 54 11.19 21.87 4.50
C ALA A 54 9.78 21.44 4.90
N ILE A 55 8.96 22.36 5.40
CA ILE A 55 7.55 22.07 5.72
C ILE A 55 6.76 21.80 4.45
N GLY A 56 6.88 22.65 3.42
CA GLY A 56 6.14 22.48 2.17
C GLY A 56 6.47 21.17 1.43
N ILE A 57 7.77 20.88 1.26
CA ILE A 57 8.26 19.67 0.61
C ILE A 57 7.96 18.45 1.50
N GLY A 58 8.20 18.56 2.81
CA GLY A 58 8.03 17.46 3.76
C GLY A 58 6.58 16.98 3.86
N LEU A 59 5.62 17.90 4.01
CA LEU A 59 4.19 17.56 4.01
C LEU A 59 3.74 16.97 2.67
N ASN A 60 4.21 17.55 1.56
CA ASN A 60 3.89 17.02 0.23
C ASN A 60 4.45 15.60 0.04
N SER A 61 5.67 15.35 0.50
CA SER A 61 6.29 14.01 0.48
C SER A 61 5.58 13.03 1.41
N ALA A 62 5.13 13.47 2.59
CA ALA A 62 4.37 12.64 3.50
C ALA A 62 3.01 12.20 2.92
N VAL A 63 2.26 13.14 2.32
CA VAL A 63 1.01 12.81 1.64
C VAL A 63 1.25 11.94 0.41
N PHE A 64 2.31 12.24 -0.38
CA PHE A 64 2.69 11.38 -1.51
C PHE A 64 3.05 9.95 -1.06
N THR A 65 3.64 9.78 0.12
CA THR A 65 3.89 8.45 0.71
C THR A 65 2.59 7.67 0.88
N LEU A 66 1.53 8.31 1.38
CA LEU A 66 0.20 7.70 1.49
C LEU A 66 -0.41 7.41 0.11
N VAL A 67 -0.35 8.36 -0.81
CA VAL A 67 -0.83 8.17 -2.19
C VAL A 67 -0.12 7.01 -2.86
N ASN A 68 1.21 6.94 -2.74
CA ASN A 68 2.00 5.85 -3.31
C ASN A 68 1.64 4.50 -2.67
N ALA A 69 1.53 4.43 -1.34
CA ALA A 69 1.21 3.20 -0.63
C ALA A 69 -0.19 2.68 -0.95
N VAL A 70 -1.20 3.57 -1.06
CA VAL A 70 -2.61 3.19 -1.20
C VAL A 70 -3.03 3.09 -2.66
N LEU A 71 -2.64 4.07 -3.51
CA LEU A 71 -3.17 4.17 -4.89
C LEU A 71 -2.23 3.63 -5.96
N LEU A 72 -0.90 3.67 -5.75
CA LEU A 72 0.07 3.36 -6.79
C LEU A 72 0.78 2.02 -6.60
N ARG A 73 0.85 1.52 -5.37
CA ARG A 73 1.52 0.26 -5.09
C ARG A 73 0.61 -0.91 -5.44
N PRO A 74 1.08 -1.90 -6.23
CA PRO A 74 0.29 -3.10 -6.52
C PRO A 74 0.03 -3.90 -5.24
N LEU A 75 -1.10 -4.58 -5.18
CA LEU A 75 -1.45 -5.47 -4.07
C LEU A 75 -0.42 -6.60 -3.94
N PRO A 76 -0.16 -7.10 -2.72
CA PRO A 76 0.87 -8.11 -2.46
C PRO A 76 0.40 -9.54 -2.83
N TYR A 77 -0.32 -9.68 -3.93
CA TYR A 77 -0.86 -10.96 -4.41
C TYR A 77 -0.29 -11.35 -5.76
N PRO A 78 -0.15 -12.64 -6.05
CA PRO A 78 0.21 -13.11 -7.37
C PRO A 78 -0.79 -12.62 -8.43
N HIS A 79 -0.28 -12.00 -9.49
CA HIS A 79 -1.10 -11.45 -10.59
C HIS A 79 -2.19 -10.49 -10.11
N ALA A 80 -1.84 -9.59 -9.21
CA ALA A 80 -2.75 -8.64 -8.56
C ALA A 80 -3.54 -7.78 -9.55
N GLU A 81 -2.96 -7.48 -10.71
CA GLU A 81 -3.58 -6.70 -11.78
C GLU A 81 -4.79 -7.40 -12.44
N ARG A 82 -4.90 -8.73 -12.27
CA ARG A 82 -6.02 -9.53 -12.79
C ARG A 82 -7.05 -9.88 -11.72
N LEU A 83 -6.84 -9.44 -10.47
CA LEU A 83 -7.78 -9.71 -9.39
C LEU A 83 -8.98 -8.77 -9.47
N VAL A 84 -10.17 -9.35 -9.38
CA VAL A 84 -11.44 -8.64 -9.38
C VAL A 84 -12.29 -9.00 -8.18
N TRP A 85 -13.07 -8.04 -7.74
CA TRP A 85 -14.12 -8.19 -6.75
C TRP A 85 -15.44 -8.43 -7.46
N ILE A 86 -16.20 -9.44 -7.03
CA ILE A 86 -17.52 -9.77 -7.57
C ILE A 86 -18.54 -9.62 -6.45
N ALA A 87 -19.52 -8.75 -6.64
CA ALA A 87 -20.57 -8.55 -5.65
C ALA A 87 -21.93 -8.30 -6.30
N PRO A 88 -23.00 -8.84 -5.73
CA PRO A 88 -24.34 -8.39 -6.04
C PRO A 88 -24.51 -6.93 -5.62
N TYR A 89 -25.24 -6.15 -6.41
CA TYR A 89 -25.48 -4.75 -6.20
C TYR A 89 -26.98 -4.47 -6.05
N ASP A 90 -27.33 -3.79 -4.97
CA ASP A 90 -28.69 -3.35 -4.68
C ASP A 90 -28.93 -1.97 -5.28
N GLU A 91 -29.67 -1.91 -6.37
CA GLU A 91 -29.98 -0.66 -7.06
C GLU A 91 -30.85 0.28 -6.20
N GLN A 92 -31.69 -0.25 -5.32
CA GLN A 92 -32.59 0.55 -4.49
C GLN A 92 -31.84 1.28 -3.37
N HIS A 93 -30.87 0.60 -2.76
CA HIS A 93 -30.06 1.14 -1.67
C HIS A 93 -28.69 1.64 -2.12
N GLN A 94 -28.39 1.56 -3.41
CA GLN A 94 -27.13 2.00 -4.02
C GLN A 94 -25.89 1.42 -3.32
N GLN A 95 -25.95 0.13 -2.96
CA GLN A 95 -24.88 -0.53 -2.22
C GLN A 95 -24.57 -1.93 -2.72
N GLN A 96 -23.32 -2.32 -2.60
CA GLN A 96 -22.91 -3.70 -2.83
C GLN A 96 -23.36 -4.56 -1.65
N THR A 97 -23.77 -5.77 -1.97
CA THR A 97 -24.22 -6.76 -0.98
C THR A 97 -23.33 -8.00 -1.04
N PHE A 98 -23.60 -8.95 -0.17
CA PHE A 98 -22.90 -10.22 -0.16
C PHE A 98 -23.52 -11.18 -1.19
N ALA A 99 -22.70 -12.04 -1.76
CA ALA A 99 -23.17 -13.19 -2.50
C ALA A 99 -23.63 -14.29 -1.54
N SER A 100 -24.64 -15.07 -1.95
CA SER A 100 -24.89 -16.34 -1.27
C SER A 100 -23.83 -17.36 -1.67
N ARG A 101 -23.58 -18.33 -0.79
CA ARG A 101 -22.70 -19.45 -1.15
C ARG A 101 -23.19 -20.20 -2.39
N GLY A 102 -24.51 -20.33 -2.56
CA GLY A 102 -25.11 -20.96 -3.75
C GLY A 102 -24.77 -20.20 -5.02
N ASP A 103 -24.86 -18.87 -5.01
CA ASP A 103 -24.48 -18.02 -6.14
C ASP A 103 -23.00 -18.24 -6.49
N TYR A 104 -22.11 -18.23 -5.48
CA TYR A 104 -20.69 -18.47 -5.67
C TYR A 104 -20.40 -19.81 -6.35
N LEU A 105 -21.03 -20.89 -5.89
CA LEU A 105 -20.83 -22.23 -6.46
C LEU A 105 -21.26 -22.31 -7.93
N VAL A 106 -22.39 -21.69 -8.26
CA VAL A 106 -22.86 -21.63 -9.65
C VAL A 106 -21.92 -20.77 -10.50
N TRP A 107 -21.49 -19.61 -10.00
CA TRP A 107 -20.51 -18.76 -10.72
C TRP A 107 -19.21 -19.52 -10.98
N LYS A 108 -18.67 -20.20 -9.96
CA LYS A 108 -17.43 -21.02 -10.12
C LYS A 108 -17.57 -22.11 -11.16
N GLN A 109 -18.74 -22.74 -11.29
CA GLN A 109 -18.97 -23.83 -12.22
C GLN A 109 -19.30 -23.38 -13.65
N GLN A 110 -20.02 -22.29 -13.82
CA GLN A 110 -20.60 -21.92 -15.12
C GLN A 110 -19.83 -20.83 -15.87
N THR A 111 -18.90 -20.12 -15.22
CA THR A 111 -18.13 -19.08 -15.90
C THR A 111 -16.74 -19.54 -16.32
N GLN A 112 -16.30 -19.10 -17.49
CA GLN A 112 -14.96 -19.37 -18.03
C GLN A 112 -14.08 -18.13 -18.09
N VAL A 113 -14.62 -16.97 -17.69
CA VAL A 113 -13.86 -15.71 -17.73
C VAL A 113 -12.88 -15.58 -16.56
N PHE A 114 -12.96 -16.45 -15.56
CA PHE A 114 -12.07 -16.50 -14.42
C PHE A 114 -11.20 -17.75 -14.44
N GLU A 115 -9.91 -17.54 -14.19
CA GLU A 115 -8.94 -18.63 -14.01
C GLU A 115 -9.09 -19.28 -12.63
N LYS A 116 -9.37 -18.45 -11.61
CA LYS A 116 -9.49 -18.82 -10.19
C LYS A 116 -10.61 -18.02 -9.55
N MET A 117 -11.30 -18.63 -8.59
CA MET A 117 -12.33 -17.96 -7.82
C MET A 117 -12.32 -18.43 -6.37
N ALA A 118 -12.32 -17.47 -5.45
CA ALA A 118 -12.34 -17.70 -4.01
C ALA A 118 -13.52 -17.02 -3.36
N ALA A 119 -14.09 -17.69 -2.38
CA ALA A 119 -15.09 -17.14 -1.49
C ALA A 119 -14.52 -17.01 -0.08
N TYR A 120 -14.89 -15.96 0.65
CA TYR A 120 -14.52 -15.81 2.05
C TYR A 120 -15.60 -15.07 2.83
N GLY A 121 -15.62 -15.31 4.12
CA GLY A 121 -16.46 -14.61 5.09
C GLY A 121 -15.75 -14.50 6.42
N THR A 122 -16.17 -13.62 7.31
CA THR A 122 -15.56 -13.46 8.63
C THR A 122 -16.64 -13.45 9.70
N ARG A 123 -16.35 -14.06 10.85
CA ARG A 123 -17.20 -14.03 12.05
C ARG A 123 -16.33 -13.99 13.30
N ASP A 124 -16.84 -13.32 14.34
CA ASP A 124 -16.28 -13.43 15.67
C ASP A 124 -16.89 -14.67 16.34
N LEU A 125 -16.04 -15.63 16.68
CA LEU A 125 -16.44 -16.88 17.30
C LEU A 125 -15.62 -17.13 18.56
N SER A 126 -16.23 -17.87 19.51
CA SER A 126 -15.50 -18.34 20.68
C SER A 126 -14.51 -19.43 20.27
N LEU A 127 -13.25 -19.26 20.64
CA LEU A 127 -12.20 -20.28 20.54
C LEU A 127 -11.86 -20.74 21.95
N VAL A 128 -11.96 -22.06 22.20
CA VAL A 128 -11.59 -22.68 23.48
C VAL A 128 -10.32 -23.50 23.28
N ALA A 129 -9.27 -23.12 23.98
CA ALA A 129 -8.00 -23.82 24.00
C ALA A 129 -7.52 -23.95 25.46
N GLY A 130 -7.22 -25.16 25.91
CA GLY A 130 -6.82 -25.40 27.29
C GLY A 130 -7.91 -25.08 28.33
N GLY A 131 -9.20 -25.10 27.92
CA GLY A 131 -10.35 -24.85 28.80
C GLY A 131 -10.73 -23.34 28.93
N GLU A 132 -9.95 -22.42 28.39
CA GLU A 132 -10.25 -20.98 28.46
C GLU A 132 -10.86 -20.50 27.16
N PRO A 133 -12.07 -19.89 27.16
CA PRO A 133 -12.68 -19.30 25.97
C PRO A 133 -12.11 -17.92 25.68
N SER A 134 -11.95 -17.60 24.40
CA SER A 134 -11.65 -16.25 23.89
C SER A 134 -12.46 -15.96 22.64
N GLN A 135 -12.79 -14.69 22.41
CA GLN A 135 -13.45 -14.25 21.17
C GLN A 135 -12.38 -13.93 20.13
N GLU A 136 -12.37 -14.70 19.06
CA GLU A 136 -11.40 -14.55 17.98
C GLU A 136 -12.11 -14.30 16.65
N ARG A 137 -11.47 -13.54 15.76
CA ARG A 137 -11.99 -13.28 14.42
C ARG A 137 -11.61 -14.39 13.45
N ILE A 138 -12.58 -15.21 13.08
CA ILE A 138 -12.39 -16.38 12.24
C ILE A 138 -12.79 -16.07 10.80
N ALA A 139 -11.90 -16.37 9.86
CA ALA A 139 -12.19 -16.35 8.44
C ALA A 139 -12.63 -17.74 7.95
N PHE A 140 -13.72 -17.78 7.20
CA PHE A 140 -14.12 -18.94 6.41
C PHE A 140 -13.66 -18.73 4.98
N THR A 141 -12.89 -19.65 4.43
CA THR A 141 -12.27 -19.54 3.11
C THR A 141 -12.60 -20.74 2.25
N GLY A 142 -12.92 -20.51 1.00
CA GLY A 142 -13.27 -21.58 0.05
C GLY A 142 -12.71 -21.36 -1.34
N GLY A 143 -12.66 -22.42 -2.12
CA GLY A 143 -12.11 -22.42 -3.47
C GLY A 143 -10.62 -22.14 -3.49
N ASP A 144 -10.20 -21.33 -4.44
CA ASP A 144 -8.79 -21.04 -4.71
C ASP A 144 -8.16 -19.99 -3.77
N PHE A 145 -8.71 -19.78 -2.57
CA PHE A 145 -8.30 -18.71 -1.64
C PHE A 145 -6.80 -18.72 -1.35
N TRP A 146 -6.26 -19.88 -0.98
CA TRP A 146 -4.85 -20.00 -0.60
C TRP A 146 -3.91 -19.78 -1.78
N GLU A 147 -4.27 -20.29 -2.94
CA GLU A 147 -3.49 -20.10 -4.16
C GLU A 147 -3.54 -18.65 -4.65
N MET A 148 -4.70 -18.02 -4.57
CA MET A 148 -4.88 -16.62 -4.96
C MET A 148 -4.12 -15.66 -4.06
N THR A 149 -4.07 -15.95 -2.76
CA THR A 149 -3.30 -15.13 -1.79
C THR A 149 -1.80 -15.43 -1.82
N GLY A 150 -1.37 -16.54 -2.42
CA GLY A 150 0.03 -16.98 -2.42
C GLY A 150 0.50 -17.37 -1.02
N ALA A 151 -0.42 -17.71 -0.12
CA ALA A 151 -0.12 -18.08 1.25
C ALA A 151 0.78 -19.31 1.31
N ARG A 152 1.78 -19.25 2.20
CA ARG A 152 2.62 -20.38 2.56
C ARG A 152 2.67 -20.48 4.07
N PRO A 153 2.36 -21.64 4.65
CA PRO A 153 2.40 -21.79 6.11
C PRO A 153 3.84 -21.73 6.62
N SER A 154 4.04 -21.16 7.79
CA SER A 154 5.33 -21.20 8.50
C SER A 154 5.52 -22.52 9.25
N LEU A 155 4.42 -23.14 9.68
CA LEU A 155 4.37 -24.45 10.33
C LEU A 155 3.20 -25.26 9.76
N GLY A 156 3.38 -26.57 9.65
CA GLY A 156 2.34 -27.48 9.19
C GLY A 156 1.99 -27.32 7.70
N ARG A 157 0.69 -27.37 7.38
CA ARG A 157 0.14 -27.29 6.02
C ARG A 157 -1.05 -26.34 5.96
N LEU A 158 -1.45 -25.96 4.74
CA LEU A 158 -2.75 -25.35 4.50
C LEU A 158 -3.84 -26.45 4.41
N PRO A 159 -5.11 -26.13 4.74
CA PRO A 159 -6.18 -27.09 4.58
C PRO A 159 -6.44 -27.33 3.09
N ALA A 160 -6.73 -28.55 2.74
CA ALA A 160 -7.27 -28.90 1.42
C ALA A 160 -8.73 -28.44 1.31
N GLU A 161 -9.28 -28.37 0.09
CA GLU A 161 -10.66 -27.88 -0.13
C GLU A 161 -11.71 -28.75 0.58
N ASP A 162 -11.42 -30.03 0.76
CA ASP A 162 -12.23 -31.02 1.47
C ASP A 162 -11.94 -31.13 2.97
N ASP A 163 -10.91 -30.46 3.48
CA ASP A 163 -10.52 -30.49 4.90
C ASP A 163 -11.44 -29.59 5.73
N GLN A 164 -12.57 -30.14 6.15
CA GLN A 164 -13.61 -29.41 6.89
C GLN A 164 -13.28 -29.25 8.39
N GLN A 165 -12.30 -29.98 8.91
CA GLN A 165 -11.92 -29.95 10.32
C GLN A 165 -10.55 -29.31 10.55
N GLY A 166 -9.85 -28.90 9.50
CA GLY A 166 -8.58 -28.22 9.60
C GLY A 166 -8.74 -26.74 9.93
N VAL A 167 -7.99 -26.27 10.93
CA VAL A 167 -7.85 -24.82 11.20
C VAL A 167 -6.40 -24.37 11.01
N VAL A 168 -6.24 -23.22 10.37
CA VAL A 168 -4.95 -22.55 10.24
C VAL A 168 -4.96 -21.30 11.10
N LEU A 169 -3.97 -21.15 11.96
CA LEU A 169 -3.85 -20.00 12.85
C LEU A 169 -3.05 -18.88 12.22
N SER A 170 -3.38 -17.64 12.56
CA SER A 170 -2.49 -16.51 12.31
C SER A 170 -1.27 -16.61 13.23
N TYR A 171 -0.17 -15.96 12.84
CA TYR A 171 1.01 -15.86 13.69
C TYR A 171 0.71 -15.16 15.02
N GLY A 172 -0.16 -14.13 14.99
CA GLY A 172 -0.58 -13.41 16.19
C GLY A 172 -1.30 -14.29 17.20
N LEU A 173 -2.31 -15.06 16.78
CA LEU A 173 -3.02 -15.98 17.64
C LEU A 173 -2.11 -17.09 18.15
N PHE A 174 -1.26 -17.65 17.29
CA PHE A 174 -0.26 -18.66 17.65
C PHE A 174 0.65 -18.18 18.79
N GLN A 175 1.14 -16.95 18.74
CA GLN A 175 1.98 -16.39 19.81
C GLN A 175 1.19 -16.09 21.08
N ARG A 176 0.03 -15.41 20.97
CA ARG A 176 -0.74 -14.96 22.12
C ARG A 176 -1.33 -16.11 22.93
N ARG A 177 -1.85 -17.11 22.24
CA ARG A 177 -2.68 -18.17 22.85
C ARG A 177 -1.93 -19.48 23.07
N PHE A 178 -0.96 -19.77 22.20
CA PHE A 178 -0.23 -21.05 22.21
C PHE A 178 1.27 -20.89 22.52
N GLY A 179 1.70 -19.67 22.91
CA GLY A 179 3.09 -19.40 23.32
C GLY A 179 4.13 -19.61 22.23
N GLY A 180 3.73 -19.73 20.96
CA GLY A 180 4.65 -19.97 19.86
C GLY A 180 5.28 -21.35 19.81
N VAL A 181 4.67 -22.36 20.45
CA VAL A 181 5.24 -23.71 20.57
C VAL A 181 4.84 -24.57 19.35
N PRO A 182 5.81 -25.08 18.54
CA PRO A 182 5.51 -25.81 17.29
C PRO A 182 4.70 -27.09 17.46
N THR A 183 4.65 -27.67 18.65
CA THR A 183 3.94 -28.94 18.97
C THR A 183 2.42 -28.77 18.96
N ILE A 184 1.88 -27.58 18.62
CA ILE A 184 0.42 -27.37 18.49
C ILE A 184 -0.18 -28.03 17.26
N ILE A 185 0.63 -28.33 16.23
CA ILE A 185 0.14 -29.00 15.02
C ILE A 185 -0.42 -30.38 15.38
N GLY A 186 -1.67 -30.62 14.95
CA GLY A 186 -2.40 -31.82 15.29
C GLY A 186 -3.22 -31.76 16.61
N GLN A 187 -3.12 -30.67 17.39
CA GLN A 187 -3.95 -30.47 18.56
C GLN A 187 -5.38 -30.08 18.18
N ALA A 188 -6.34 -30.57 18.99
CA ALA A 188 -7.74 -30.19 18.84
C ALA A 188 -8.03 -28.87 19.58
N VAL A 189 -8.85 -28.03 18.93
CA VAL A 189 -9.40 -26.81 19.52
C VAL A 189 -10.89 -26.75 19.22
N GLU A 190 -11.66 -26.12 20.08
CA GLU A 190 -13.08 -25.89 19.84
C GLU A 190 -13.29 -24.46 19.33
N ILE A 191 -13.99 -24.31 18.20
CA ILE A 191 -14.33 -23.02 17.62
C ILE A 191 -15.84 -23.00 17.38
N GLY A 192 -16.54 -22.06 18.01
CA GLY A 192 -17.99 -21.91 17.87
C GLY A 192 -18.79 -23.16 18.29
N GLY A 193 -18.27 -23.96 19.23
CA GLY A 193 -18.91 -25.18 19.71
C GLY A 193 -18.60 -26.42 18.87
N ALA A 194 -17.73 -26.33 17.86
CA ALA A 194 -17.29 -27.46 17.04
C ALA A 194 -15.78 -27.73 17.21
N ALA A 195 -15.39 -29.02 17.13
CA ALA A 195 -13.98 -29.40 17.24
C ALA A 195 -13.26 -29.28 15.92
N PHE A 196 -12.07 -28.65 15.95
CA PHE A 196 -11.16 -28.49 14.81
C PHE A 196 -9.76 -28.96 15.20
N THR A 197 -8.96 -29.34 14.21
CA THR A 197 -7.56 -29.71 14.37
C THR A 197 -6.66 -28.63 13.81
N ILE A 198 -5.69 -28.15 14.57
CA ILE A 198 -4.70 -27.19 14.09
C ILE A 198 -3.79 -27.87 13.07
N VAL A 199 -3.91 -27.49 11.80
CA VAL A 199 -3.13 -28.08 10.69
C VAL A 199 -1.98 -27.20 10.23
N GLY A 200 -2.01 -25.90 10.55
CA GLY A 200 -0.95 -24.98 10.14
C GLY A 200 -0.96 -23.65 10.86
N VAL A 201 0.12 -22.92 10.71
CA VAL A 201 0.31 -21.54 11.18
C VAL A 201 0.83 -20.68 10.04
N LEU A 202 0.24 -19.53 9.81
CA LEU A 202 0.68 -18.57 8.82
C LEU A 202 1.90 -17.77 9.32
N PRO A 203 2.75 -17.26 8.42
CA PRO A 203 3.88 -16.40 8.80
C PRO A 203 3.41 -15.05 9.33
N ALA A 204 4.24 -14.40 10.14
CA ALA A 204 3.97 -13.07 10.70
C ALA A 204 3.75 -11.98 9.63
N THR A 205 4.26 -12.20 8.42
CA THR A 205 4.11 -11.28 7.28
C THR A 205 2.81 -11.48 6.50
N PHE A 206 2.08 -12.57 6.74
CA PHE A 206 0.83 -12.81 6.02
C PHE A 206 -0.26 -11.85 6.48
N ARG A 207 -0.85 -11.14 5.54
CA ARG A 207 -2.00 -10.25 5.74
C ARG A 207 -3.01 -10.45 4.62
N VAL A 208 -4.27 -10.47 4.97
CA VAL A 208 -5.36 -10.47 4.00
C VAL A 208 -5.90 -9.04 3.89
N THR A 209 -5.76 -8.46 2.71
CA THR A 209 -6.22 -7.10 2.39
C THR A 209 -7.49 -7.13 1.53
N PHE A 210 -8.27 -8.19 1.60
CA PHE A 210 -9.53 -8.25 0.87
C PHE A 210 -10.58 -7.33 1.50
N PRO A 211 -11.50 -6.75 0.69
CA PRO A 211 -12.53 -5.87 1.21
C PRO A 211 -13.31 -6.55 2.33
N GLN A 212 -13.24 -5.98 3.51
CA GLN A 212 -14.06 -6.37 4.63
C GLN A 212 -15.18 -5.33 4.72
N GLN A 213 -16.40 -5.74 4.41
CA GLN A 213 -17.55 -4.88 4.70
C GLN A 213 -17.91 -5.15 6.16
N THR A 214 -17.45 -4.27 7.00
CA THR A 214 -17.71 -4.28 8.43
C THR A 214 -18.87 -3.35 8.71
N ALA A 215 -19.70 -3.65 9.69
CA ALA A 215 -20.65 -2.69 10.22
C ALA A 215 -19.90 -1.43 10.69
N PRO A 216 -20.52 -0.24 10.71
CA PRO A 216 -19.89 0.94 11.27
C PRO A 216 -19.40 0.65 12.70
N GLY A 217 -18.11 0.79 12.96
CA GLY A 217 -17.46 0.45 14.24
C GLY A 217 -16.73 -0.90 14.26
N ASP A 218 -16.82 -1.69 13.22
CA ASP A 218 -16.06 -2.93 13.07
C ASP A 218 -14.69 -2.58 12.47
N GLU A 219 -13.76 -2.20 13.32
CA GLU A 219 -12.39 -1.94 12.92
C GLU A 219 -11.80 -3.19 12.25
N LEU A 220 -10.96 -3.00 11.25
CA LEU A 220 -10.18 -4.06 10.60
C LEU A 220 -9.28 -4.73 11.64
N ARG A 221 -9.85 -5.66 12.40
CA ARG A 221 -9.07 -6.52 13.26
C ARG A 221 -8.34 -7.55 12.42
N ASP A 222 -7.13 -7.86 12.81
CA ASP A 222 -6.40 -8.98 12.22
C ASP A 222 -7.22 -10.27 12.33
N LEU A 223 -7.20 -11.06 11.27
CA LEU A 223 -7.82 -12.38 11.28
C LEU A 223 -6.98 -13.30 12.16
N ASP A 224 -7.64 -14.02 13.07
CA ASP A 224 -6.99 -14.87 14.06
C ASP A 224 -6.84 -16.31 13.59
N ALA A 225 -7.86 -16.85 12.92
CA ALA A 225 -7.80 -18.19 12.38
C ALA A 225 -8.61 -18.31 11.08
N PHE A 226 -8.32 -19.37 10.34
CA PHE A 226 -8.90 -19.64 9.03
C PHE A 226 -9.44 -21.06 9.00
N LEU A 227 -10.71 -21.19 8.67
CA LEU A 227 -11.43 -22.44 8.48
C LEU A 227 -11.83 -22.62 7.02
N SER A 228 -11.97 -23.84 6.57
CA SER A 228 -12.62 -24.10 5.29
C SER A 228 -14.08 -23.68 5.33
N LEU A 229 -14.58 -23.09 4.23
CA LEU A 229 -15.99 -22.76 4.09
C LEU A 229 -16.80 -24.05 4.08
N PRO A 230 -17.73 -24.25 5.05
CA PRO A 230 -18.41 -25.53 5.20
C PRO A 230 -19.17 -25.93 3.92
N ASP A 231 -19.17 -27.20 3.56
CA ASP A 231 -20.02 -27.71 2.50
C ASP A 231 -21.49 -27.63 2.89
N GLY A 232 -22.36 -27.28 1.90
CA GLY A 232 -23.77 -27.04 2.14
C GLY A 232 -24.54 -28.23 2.79
N HIS A 233 -23.93 -29.42 2.81
CA HIS A 233 -24.48 -30.60 3.45
C HIS A 233 -24.40 -30.59 4.99
N GLN A 234 -23.54 -29.74 5.58
CA GLN A 234 -23.40 -29.62 7.03
C GLN A 234 -24.27 -28.53 7.64
N LEU A 235 -24.97 -27.76 6.81
CA LEU A 235 -25.94 -26.80 7.30
C LEU A 235 -27.26 -27.49 7.61
N PRO A 236 -27.88 -27.22 8.78
CA PRO A 236 -29.24 -27.69 9.04
C PRO A 236 -30.15 -27.29 7.87
N ALA A 237 -30.95 -28.20 7.38
CA ALA A 237 -31.86 -27.95 6.23
C ALA A 237 -32.81 -26.75 6.48
N THR A 238 -33.04 -26.39 7.72
CA THR A 238 -33.78 -25.22 8.18
C THR A 238 -33.09 -23.89 7.86
N GLU A 239 -31.75 -23.87 7.72
CA GLU A 239 -30.99 -22.67 7.41
C GLU A 239 -30.83 -22.44 5.91
N ILE A 240 -30.97 -23.48 5.07
CA ILE A 240 -30.83 -23.40 3.62
C ILE A 240 -32.10 -22.92 2.94
N ARG A 241 -33.26 -23.08 3.56
CA ARG A 241 -34.59 -22.93 2.92
C ARG A 241 -35.51 -21.86 3.47
N SER A 242 -35.06 -20.94 4.31
CA SER A 242 -35.94 -19.84 4.72
C SER A 242 -35.95 -18.72 3.67
N PRO A 243 -37.07 -18.48 2.96
CA PRO A 243 -37.17 -17.37 1.99
C PRO A 243 -36.95 -16.00 2.65
N ASN A 244 -37.18 -15.91 3.98
CA ASN A 244 -37.09 -14.68 4.77
C ASN A 244 -35.89 -14.61 5.69
N ARG A 245 -35.06 -15.62 5.75
CA ARG A 245 -33.76 -15.57 6.40
C ARG A 245 -32.68 -15.74 5.34
N PRO A 246 -31.79 -14.75 5.20
CA PRO A 246 -30.64 -14.90 4.33
C PRO A 246 -29.88 -16.15 4.77
N ALA A 247 -29.41 -16.93 3.77
CA ALA A 247 -28.57 -18.08 4.05
C ALA A 247 -27.45 -17.67 5.01
N PRO A 248 -27.13 -18.46 6.05
CA PRO A 248 -26.27 -18.06 7.16
C PRO A 248 -24.82 -17.78 6.72
N TYR A 249 -24.48 -18.08 5.49
CA TYR A 249 -23.15 -17.84 4.92
C TYR A 249 -23.21 -16.87 3.74
N TRP A 250 -23.16 -15.60 4.10
CA TRP A 250 -22.85 -14.54 3.17
C TRP A 250 -21.36 -14.57 2.88
N VAL A 251 -21.03 -14.67 1.61
CA VAL A 251 -19.64 -14.73 1.17
C VAL A 251 -19.31 -13.51 0.32
N ARG A 252 -18.07 -13.12 0.40
CA ARG A 252 -17.41 -12.19 -0.50
C ARG A 252 -16.67 -13.01 -1.53
N VAL A 253 -16.69 -12.56 -2.78
CA VAL A 253 -16.08 -13.31 -3.87
C VAL A 253 -15.00 -12.47 -4.52
N VAL A 254 -13.82 -13.04 -4.60
CA VAL A 254 -12.68 -12.51 -5.36
C VAL A 254 -12.33 -13.53 -6.43
N ALA A 255 -12.02 -13.06 -7.64
CA ALA A 255 -11.64 -13.92 -8.73
C ALA A 255 -10.40 -13.38 -9.46
N ARG A 256 -9.69 -14.25 -10.13
CA ARG A 256 -8.62 -13.90 -11.05
C ARG A 256 -9.12 -14.04 -12.48
N LEU A 257 -9.08 -12.96 -13.25
CA LEU A 257 -9.43 -12.99 -14.66
C LEU A 257 -8.54 -13.97 -15.44
N ALA A 258 -9.11 -14.69 -16.36
CA ALA A 258 -8.35 -15.49 -17.31
C ALA A 258 -7.44 -14.58 -18.17
N PRO A 259 -6.30 -15.06 -18.67
CA PRO A 259 -5.41 -14.28 -19.50
C PRO A 259 -6.13 -13.64 -20.69
N GLY A 260 -5.93 -12.32 -20.88
CA GLY A 260 -6.53 -11.57 -21.99
C GLY A 260 -8.00 -11.15 -21.79
N ILE A 261 -8.64 -11.53 -20.68
CA ILE A 261 -10.01 -11.08 -20.36
C ILE A 261 -9.96 -9.73 -19.64
N SER A 262 -10.75 -8.77 -20.12
CA SER A 262 -10.92 -7.47 -19.46
C SER A 262 -12.01 -7.51 -18.37
N VAL A 263 -11.93 -6.58 -17.42
CA VAL A 263 -12.97 -6.42 -16.37
C VAL A 263 -14.35 -6.20 -17.00
N SER A 264 -14.43 -5.38 -18.07
CA SER A 264 -15.70 -5.11 -18.77
C SER A 264 -16.29 -6.35 -19.41
N ARG A 265 -15.45 -7.23 -19.98
CA ARG A 265 -15.92 -8.50 -20.55
C ARG A 265 -16.43 -9.42 -19.46
N ALA A 266 -15.70 -9.56 -18.36
CA ALA A 266 -16.12 -10.37 -17.22
C ALA A 266 -17.43 -9.86 -16.60
N LEU A 267 -17.63 -8.53 -16.53
CA LEU A 267 -18.89 -7.93 -16.05
C LEU A 267 -20.07 -8.34 -16.93
N LEU A 268 -19.96 -8.24 -18.27
CA LEU A 268 -21.02 -8.61 -19.20
C LEU A 268 -21.37 -10.11 -19.11
N ASP A 269 -20.37 -10.98 -19.04
CA ASP A 269 -20.57 -12.42 -18.89
C ASP A 269 -21.27 -12.75 -17.55
N MET A 270 -20.85 -12.12 -16.47
CA MET A 270 -21.46 -12.29 -15.15
C MET A 270 -22.89 -11.76 -15.08
N GLN A 271 -23.18 -10.63 -15.72
CA GLN A 271 -24.54 -10.09 -15.81
C GLN A 271 -25.45 -11.03 -16.61
N THR A 272 -24.96 -11.60 -17.70
CA THR A 272 -25.69 -12.57 -18.51
C THR A 272 -26.02 -13.82 -17.71
N LEU A 273 -25.02 -14.40 -17.02
CA LEU A 273 -25.20 -15.56 -16.15
C LEU A 273 -26.18 -15.26 -15.02
N HIS A 274 -26.05 -14.12 -14.38
CA HIS A 274 -26.93 -13.73 -13.28
C HIS A 274 -28.39 -13.55 -13.74
N ALA A 275 -28.60 -12.96 -14.92
CA ALA A 275 -29.94 -12.83 -15.51
C ALA A 275 -30.53 -14.19 -15.89
N GLN A 276 -29.74 -15.18 -16.28
CA GLN A 276 -30.20 -16.57 -16.47
C GLN A 276 -30.63 -17.20 -15.16
N LEU A 277 -29.78 -17.09 -14.12
CA LEU A 277 -30.08 -17.63 -12.79
C LEU A 277 -31.35 -17.03 -12.19
N GLN A 278 -31.61 -15.74 -12.40
CA GLN A 278 -32.84 -15.11 -11.94
C GLN A 278 -34.09 -15.63 -12.66
N ARG A 279 -33.97 -16.04 -13.93
CA ARG A 279 -35.07 -16.66 -14.69
C ARG A 279 -35.35 -18.09 -14.24
N ASP A 280 -34.27 -18.85 -14.01
CA ASP A 280 -34.37 -20.27 -13.63
C ASP A 280 -34.77 -20.44 -12.16
N TYR A 281 -34.36 -19.49 -11.31
CA TYR A 281 -34.64 -19.46 -9.87
C TYR A 281 -35.19 -18.09 -9.46
N PRO A 282 -36.48 -17.81 -9.75
CA PRO A 282 -37.08 -16.50 -9.43
C PRO A 282 -36.95 -16.16 -7.95
N ARG A 283 -36.42 -14.98 -7.68
CA ARG A 283 -36.29 -14.43 -6.31
C ARG A 283 -37.36 -13.37 -6.05
N PRO A 284 -37.76 -13.16 -4.79
CA PRO A 284 -38.60 -12.02 -4.42
C PRO A 284 -38.02 -10.70 -4.95
N PRO A 285 -38.84 -9.73 -5.38
CA PRO A 285 -38.37 -8.45 -5.94
C PRO A 285 -37.37 -7.73 -5.04
N ALA A 286 -37.54 -7.81 -3.73
CA ALA A 286 -36.61 -7.23 -2.75
C ALA A 286 -35.20 -7.85 -2.74
N LEU A 287 -35.02 -9.01 -3.38
CA LEU A 287 -33.73 -9.71 -3.49
C LEU A 287 -33.17 -9.72 -4.90
N ILE A 288 -33.82 -9.02 -5.85
CA ILE A 288 -33.29 -8.84 -7.19
C ILE A 288 -32.10 -7.89 -7.10
N ARG A 289 -30.97 -8.34 -7.56
CA ARG A 289 -29.69 -7.62 -7.54
C ARG A 289 -29.10 -7.62 -8.95
N THR A 290 -28.34 -6.61 -9.25
CA THR A 290 -27.41 -6.67 -10.39
C THR A 290 -26.07 -7.25 -9.94
N ILE A 291 -25.17 -7.54 -10.86
CA ILE A 291 -23.81 -8.00 -10.55
C ILE A 291 -22.83 -6.91 -10.94
N HIS A 292 -21.94 -6.59 -10.02
CA HIS A 292 -20.79 -5.75 -10.28
C HIS A 292 -19.51 -6.58 -10.25
N VAL A 293 -18.65 -6.33 -11.23
CA VAL A 293 -17.28 -6.86 -11.31
C VAL A 293 -16.37 -5.65 -11.44
N VAL A 294 -15.52 -5.44 -10.45
CA VAL A 294 -14.60 -4.30 -10.41
C VAL A 294 -13.19 -4.79 -10.07
N SER A 295 -12.16 -4.04 -10.47
CA SER A 295 -10.80 -4.35 -10.05
C SER A 295 -10.73 -4.41 -8.51
N LEU A 296 -10.05 -5.41 -7.96
CA LEU A 296 -9.86 -5.53 -6.51
C LEU A 296 -9.11 -4.32 -5.95
N HIS A 297 -8.13 -3.81 -6.69
CA HIS A 297 -7.38 -2.61 -6.32
C HIS A 297 -8.30 -1.38 -6.26
N ASP A 298 -9.14 -1.17 -7.28
CA ASP A 298 -10.08 -0.04 -7.30
C ASP A 298 -11.08 -0.15 -6.14
N LYS A 299 -11.58 -1.36 -5.85
CA LYS A 299 -12.49 -1.58 -4.72
C LYS A 299 -11.87 -1.24 -3.37
N LEU A 300 -10.63 -1.65 -3.15
CA LEU A 300 -9.91 -1.37 -1.90
C LEU A 300 -9.57 0.12 -1.74
N THR A 301 -9.36 0.83 -2.84
CA THR A 301 -8.95 2.24 -2.82
C THR A 301 -10.11 3.22 -2.99
N GLU A 302 -11.32 2.75 -3.30
CA GLU A 302 -12.51 3.55 -3.61
C GLU A 302 -12.77 4.64 -2.54
N GLY A 303 -12.81 4.25 -1.26
CA GLY A 303 -13.08 5.17 -0.16
C GLY A 303 -11.96 6.18 0.11
N ALA A 304 -10.71 5.84 -0.23
CA ALA A 304 -9.55 6.67 0.05
C ALA A 304 -9.18 7.60 -1.11
N ARG A 305 -9.49 7.21 -2.35
CA ARG A 305 -9.00 7.86 -3.57
C ARG A 305 -9.31 9.35 -3.63
N PHE A 306 -10.57 9.71 -3.44
CA PHE A 306 -11.00 11.12 -3.52
C PHE A 306 -10.31 11.97 -2.44
N SER A 307 -10.32 11.49 -1.19
CA SER A 307 -9.72 12.21 -0.06
C SER A 307 -8.21 12.39 -0.24
N LEU A 308 -7.50 11.36 -0.69
CA LEU A 308 -6.05 11.43 -0.93
C LEU A 308 -5.69 12.36 -2.08
N VAL A 309 -6.46 12.35 -3.18
CA VAL A 309 -6.24 13.27 -4.31
C VAL A 309 -6.48 14.72 -3.89
N VAL A 310 -7.56 15.00 -3.17
CA VAL A 310 -7.84 16.35 -2.65
C VAL A 310 -6.76 16.81 -1.68
N LEU A 311 -6.33 15.94 -0.76
CA LEU A 311 -5.26 16.23 0.19
C LEU A 311 -3.93 16.51 -0.53
N GLN A 312 -3.58 15.71 -1.55
CA GLN A 312 -2.38 15.92 -2.36
C GLN A 312 -2.42 17.25 -3.09
N ALA A 313 -3.57 17.64 -3.65
CA ALA A 313 -3.74 18.94 -4.28
C ALA A 313 -3.57 20.08 -3.26
N ALA A 314 -4.19 19.97 -2.08
CA ALA A 314 -4.09 20.98 -1.03
C ALA A 314 -2.63 21.21 -0.57
N VAL A 315 -1.89 20.14 -0.28
CA VAL A 315 -0.46 20.29 0.12
C VAL A 315 0.40 20.75 -1.05
N GLY A 316 0.04 20.43 -2.29
CA GLY A 316 0.67 20.99 -3.49
C GLY A 316 0.52 22.51 -3.58
N PHE A 317 -0.66 23.06 -3.28
CA PHE A 317 -0.86 24.52 -3.19
C PHE A 317 -0.05 25.15 -2.06
N VAL A 318 0.03 24.50 -0.89
CA VAL A 318 0.88 24.97 0.21
C VAL A 318 2.33 25.04 -0.21
N LEU A 319 2.82 24.05 -0.95
CA LEU A 319 4.18 24.05 -1.49
C LEU A 319 4.39 25.21 -2.50
N LEU A 320 3.44 25.47 -3.40
CA LEU A 320 3.53 26.59 -4.33
C LEU A 320 3.62 27.94 -3.58
N ILE A 321 2.85 28.11 -2.51
CA ILE A 321 2.93 29.30 -1.65
C ILE A 321 4.31 29.39 -0.99
N ALA A 322 4.82 28.26 -0.48
CA ALA A 322 6.15 28.20 0.14
C ALA A 322 7.26 28.61 -0.86
N VAL A 323 7.21 28.09 -2.08
CA VAL A 323 8.15 28.44 -3.16
C VAL A 323 8.06 29.92 -3.51
N ALA A 324 6.85 30.46 -3.67
CA ALA A 324 6.65 31.88 -3.97
C ALA A 324 7.21 32.79 -2.84
N ASN A 325 6.98 32.43 -1.59
CA ASN A 325 7.52 33.15 -0.44
C ASN A 325 9.05 33.16 -0.41
N VAL A 326 9.67 31.98 -0.64
CA VAL A 326 11.13 31.87 -0.71
C VAL A 326 11.69 32.62 -1.91
N ALA A 327 11.05 32.56 -3.06
CA ALA A 327 11.45 33.34 -4.24
C ALA A 327 11.43 34.86 -3.94
N ASN A 328 10.38 35.35 -3.29
CA ASN A 328 10.29 36.76 -2.87
C ASN A 328 11.40 37.15 -1.88
N LEU A 329 11.72 36.27 -0.90
CA LEU A 329 12.82 36.49 0.04
C LEU A 329 14.19 36.56 -0.68
N LEU A 330 14.43 35.66 -1.63
CA LEU A 330 15.67 35.65 -2.42
C LEU A 330 15.78 36.87 -3.33
N LEU A 331 14.68 37.32 -3.94
CA LEU A 331 14.63 38.55 -4.73
C LEU A 331 14.91 39.78 -3.88
N ALA A 332 14.34 39.90 -2.69
CA ALA A 332 14.61 40.97 -1.76
C ALA A 332 16.10 41.01 -1.36
N GLN A 333 16.70 39.83 -1.07
CA GLN A 333 18.14 39.73 -0.79
C GLN A 333 19.01 40.14 -2.00
N ALA A 334 18.64 39.71 -3.20
CA ALA A 334 19.35 40.06 -4.43
C ALA A 334 19.33 41.59 -4.66
N SER A 335 18.20 42.26 -4.38
CA SER A 335 18.06 43.71 -4.49
C SER A 335 18.95 44.46 -3.52
N LEU A 336 19.10 43.98 -2.27
CA LEU A 336 20.02 44.59 -1.30
C LEU A 336 21.49 44.43 -1.71
N ARG A 337 21.84 43.43 -2.52
CA ARG A 337 23.21 43.15 -3.00
C ARG A 337 23.51 43.75 -4.38
N MET A 338 22.57 44.48 -4.98
CA MET A 338 22.77 45.04 -6.33
C MET A 338 24.03 45.90 -6.45
N ARG A 339 24.40 46.69 -5.42
CA ARG A 339 25.63 47.48 -5.39
C ARG A 339 26.88 46.59 -5.48
N GLU A 340 26.94 45.52 -4.72
CA GLU A 340 28.07 44.57 -4.71
C GLU A 340 28.22 43.84 -6.04
N THR A 341 27.09 43.37 -6.62
CA THR A 341 27.07 42.71 -7.94
C THR A 341 27.44 43.68 -9.05
N ALA A 342 27.02 44.95 -8.99
CA ALA A 342 27.41 46.00 -9.95
C ALA A 342 28.91 46.29 -9.93
N VAL A 343 29.52 46.36 -8.72
CA VAL A 343 30.97 46.55 -8.59
C VAL A 343 31.73 45.33 -9.16
N ARG A 344 31.30 44.11 -8.90
CA ARG A 344 31.91 42.90 -9.46
C ARG A 344 31.78 42.83 -10.99
N ALA A 345 30.63 43.21 -11.52
CA ALA A 345 30.41 43.30 -12.96
C ALA A 345 31.32 44.36 -13.60
N ALA A 346 31.50 45.52 -12.96
CA ALA A 346 32.41 46.58 -13.41
C ALA A 346 33.90 46.14 -13.40
N MET A 347 34.26 45.23 -12.47
CA MET A 347 35.60 44.61 -12.39
C MET A 347 35.79 43.45 -13.40
N GLY A 348 34.84 43.21 -14.31
CA GLY A 348 34.97 42.23 -15.40
C GLY A 348 34.39 40.82 -15.08
N ALA A 349 33.57 40.67 -14.05
CA ALA A 349 32.89 39.40 -13.82
C ALA A 349 31.86 39.13 -14.91
N GLY A 350 32.04 38.05 -15.66
CA GLY A 350 31.11 37.66 -16.72
C GLY A 350 29.71 37.30 -16.16
N ARG A 351 28.63 37.63 -16.89
CA ARG A 351 27.23 37.33 -16.53
C ARG A 351 27.00 35.86 -16.22
N GLY A 352 27.65 34.94 -16.96
CA GLY A 352 27.56 33.49 -16.72
C GLY A 352 28.10 33.08 -15.36
N ARG A 353 29.17 33.74 -14.86
CA ARG A 353 29.74 33.44 -13.55
C ARG A 353 28.82 33.86 -12.39
N LEU A 354 28.15 35.00 -12.53
CA LEU A 354 27.16 35.48 -11.57
C LEU A 354 25.93 34.53 -11.53
N MET A 355 25.44 34.12 -12.70
CA MET A 355 24.33 33.14 -12.77
C MET A 355 24.71 31.82 -12.14
N GLN A 356 25.91 31.27 -12.40
CA GLN A 356 26.41 30.06 -11.80
C GLN A 356 26.42 30.15 -10.26
N GLN A 357 26.91 31.28 -9.71
CA GLN A 357 26.95 31.49 -8.27
C GLN A 357 25.54 31.46 -7.65
N PHE A 358 24.55 32.14 -8.25
CA PHE A 358 23.15 32.12 -7.77
C PHE A 358 22.55 30.70 -7.86
N LEU A 359 22.82 29.96 -8.94
CA LEU A 359 22.37 28.59 -9.07
C LEU A 359 22.95 27.69 -7.96
N VAL A 360 24.25 27.79 -7.70
CA VAL A 360 24.88 27.01 -6.62
C VAL A 360 24.32 27.38 -5.23
N GLU A 361 24.05 28.68 -4.97
CA GLU A 361 23.42 29.15 -3.74
C GLU A 361 22.02 28.54 -3.58
N SER A 362 21.21 28.53 -4.65
CA SER A 362 19.87 27.88 -4.65
C SER A 362 19.93 26.37 -4.45
N VAL A 363 20.88 25.69 -5.10
CA VAL A 363 21.07 24.24 -4.93
C VAL A 363 21.49 23.87 -3.52
N VAL A 364 22.41 24.65 -2.89
CA VAL A 364 22.81 24.42 -1.51
C VAL A 364 21.60 24.57 -0.56
N LEU A 365 20.79 25.60 -0.76
CA LEU A 365 19.58 25.85 0.01
C LEU A 365 18.56 24.71 -0.19
N ALA A 366 18.36 24.25 -1.43
CA ALA A 366 17.47 23.11 -1.76
C ALA A 366 17.93 21.80 -1.09
N VAL A 367 19.24 21.54 -1.05
CA VAL A 367 19.78 20.33 -0.35
C VAL A 367 19.49 20.36 1.14
N PHE A 368 19.70 21.50 1.80
CA PHE A 368 19.38 21.63 3.24
C PHE A 368 17.87 21.54 3.49
N ALA A 369 17.06 22.20 2.66
CA ALA A 369 15.61 22.12 2.74
C ALA A 369 15.11 20.71 2.49
N GLY A 370 15.63 20.00 1.50
CA GLY A 370 15.31 18.61 1.17
C GLY A 370 15.68 17.64 2.30
N ALA A 371 16.85 17.81 2.92
CA ALA A 371 17.25 17.00 4.07
C ALA A 371 16.32 17.24 5.28
N ALA A 372 15.97 18.49 5.57
CA ALA A 372 15.01 18.82 6.62
C ALA A 372 13.59 18.33 6.27
N ALA A 373 13.18 18.40 5.01
CA ALA A 373 11.90 17.89 4.52
C ALA A 373 11.74 16.38 4.74
N LEU A 374 12.81 15.58 4.58
CA LEU A 374 12.79 14.15 4.88
C LEU A 374 12.49 13.88 6.36
N VAL A 375 13.04 14.68 7.27
CA VAL A 375 12.73 14.58 8.70
C VAL A 375 11.26 14.90 8.95
N VAL A 376 10.76 15.99 8.35
CA VAL A 376 9.32 16.36 8.45
C VAL A 376 8.44 15.25 7.87
N ALA A 377 8.76 14.71 6.69
CA ALA A 377 8.00 13.62 6.09
C ALA A 377 7.97 12.38 6.99
N TYR A 378 9.14 11.95 7.50
CA TYR A 378 9.25 10.78 8.36
C TYR A 378 8.43 10.91 9.65
N THR A 379 8.42 12.08 10.28
CA THR A 379 7.66 12.33 11.52
C THR A 379 6.16 12.56 11.25
N SER A 380 5.80 13.08 10.07
CA SER A 380 4.40 13.37 9.74
C SER A 380 3.61 12.15 9.27
N VAL A 381 4.26 11.14 8.65
CA VAL A 381 3.58 9.94 8.14
C VAL A 381 2.78 9.20 9.23
N PRO A 382 3.34 8.82 10.40
CA PRO A 382 2.57 8.14 11.45
C PRO A 382 1.37 8.97 11.93
N PHE A 383 1.54 10.28 12.05
CA PHE A 383 0.49 11.20 12.45
C PHE A 383 -0.64 11.26 11.41
N LEU A 384 -0.32 11.36 10.12
CA LEU A 384 -1.31 11.34 9.05
C LEU A 384 -2.07 10.00 8.98
N VAL A 385 -1.37 8.89 9.20
CA VAL A 385 -1.99 7.55 9.25
C VAL A 385 -2.99 7.46 10.40
N SER A 386 -2.67 8.01 11.59
CA SER A 386 -3.58 8.00 12.74
C SER A 386 -4.82 8.88 12.56
N LEU A 387 -4.76 9.88 11.69
CA LEU A 387 -5.88 10.77 11.35
C LEU A 387 -6.71 10.26 10.16
N ALA A 388 -6.24 9.25 9.43
CA ALA A 388 -6.93 8.77 8.25
C ALA A 388 -8.30 8.16 8.62
N PRO A 389 -9.41 8.64 8.03
CA PRO A 389 -10.77 8.15 8.34
C PRO A 389 -11.06 6.76 7.74
N PHE A 390 -10.10 6.17 7.07
CA PHE A 390 -10.16 4.85 6.45
C PHE A 390 -9.03 3.99 7.00
N SER A 391 -9.32 2.73 7.25
CA SER A 391 -8.32 1.80 7.77
C SER A 391 -7.31 1.48 6.66
N LEU A 392 -6.09 1.97 6.85
CA LEU A 392 -4.92 1.64 6.02
C LEU A 392 -4.28 0.31 6.45
N THR A 393 -4.79 -0.29 7.52
CA THR A 393 -4.31 -1.57 8.07
C THR A 393 -4.43 -2.67 7.02
N GLY A 394 -3.30 -3.17 6.57
CA GLY A 394 -3.21 -4.30 5.64
C GLY A 394 -2.96 -3.93 4.17
N ILE A 395 -3.08 -2.66 3.74
CA ILE A 395 -2.84 -2.32 2.32
C ILE A 395 -1.34 -2.22 2.02
N ALA A 396 -0.52 -1.69 2.93
CA ALA A 396 0.95 -1.70 2.79
C ALA A 396 1.65 -1.31 4.10
N ASP A 397 2.89 -1.77 4.28
CA ASP A 397 3.83 -1.10 5.16
C ASP A 397 4.09 0.30 4.59
N ILE A 398 3.54 1.32 5.24
CA ILE A 398 3.69 2.72 4.83
C ILE A 398 5.10 3.17 5.22
N ALA A 399 6.03 3.03 4.28
CA ALA A 399 7.42 3.44 4.46
C ALA A 399 7.86 4.37 3.34
N VAL A 400 8.78 5.26 3.67
CA VAL A 400 9.45 6.11 2.68
C VAL A 400 10.33 5.21 1.80
N ASP A 401 9.91 4.97 0.56
CA ASP A 401 10.60 4.16 -0.42
C ASP A 401 11.40 5.02 -1.42
N ALA A 402 12.11 4.36 -2.34
CA ALA A 402 12.91 5.04 -3.35
C ALA A 402 12.08 5.97 -4.26
N ARG A 403 10.79 5.69 -4.47
CA ARG A 403 9.90 6.56 -5.27
C ARG A 403 9.60 7.87 -4.54
N VAL A 404 9.34 7.77 -3.21
CA VAL A 404 9.14 8.95 -2.36
C VAL A 404 10.40 9.79 -2.28
N LEU A 405 11.59 9.16 -2.16
CA LEU A 405 12.86 9.87 -2.20
C LEU A 405 13.06 10.59 -3.53
N ALA A 406 12.84 9.90 -4.66
CA ALA A 406 12.93 10.51 -5.99
C ALA A 406 11.95 11.67 -6.17
N PHE A 407 10.72 11.54 -5.67
CA PHE A 407 9.72 12.61 -5.67
C PHE A 407 10.20 13.79 -4.83
N THR A 408 10.66 13.56 -3.61
CA THR A 408 11.16 14.62 -2.69
C THR A 408 12.31 15.40 -3.33
N PHE A 409 13.30 14.69 -3.90
CA PHE A 409 14.41 15.34 -4.62
C PHE A 409 13.98 16.06 -5.90
N GLY A 410 12.99 15.53 -6.62
CA GLY A 410 12.49 16.17 -7.84
C GLY A 410 11.69 17.44 -7.57
N VAL A 411 11.15 17.57 -6.37
CA VAL A 411 10.35 18.75 -5.94
C VAL A 411 11.22 19.77 -5.18
N SER A 412 12.38 19.37 -4.63
CA SER A 412 13.37 20.25 -3.98
C SER A 412 14.17 21.06 -4.98
#